data_ba21bfe1d5e77a1cdb9c53837548c119
#
_entry.id   ba21bfe1d5e77a1cdb9c53837548c119
#
_cell.length_a   1.000
_cell.length_b   1.000
_cell.length_c   1.000
_cell.angle_alpha   90.00
_cell.angle_beta   90.00
_cell.angle_gamma   90.00
#
_symmetry.space_group_name_H-M   'P 1'
#
loop_
_entity.id
_entity.type
_entity.pdbx_description
1 polymer ?
#
loop_
_entity_poly.entity_id
_entity_poly.type
_entity_poly.pdbx_seq_one_letter_code
_entity_poly.pdbx_strand_id
1 'polypeptide(L)'
;MKNVLNTLSLSGLLLFLSCSGDDGSASENQNPPDNSVSSISLSFNKTSYLAGEYGFYVVRDDQNNVITDEAFVTVNGTEVETNPFGFETSGTYTFVATYENVTSNSVTFEIESASEYSDTSSFSSSDAPNSFTKKVLLEDFTGTWCPNCPPAAAAVKSAVDGNSNVFGVGYHDGDPMQIEETMFWSGYYHVTGFPTVYVNGPDTRWNFPNMAQVNSELTEEATVGLALEGEVVGGKLDLEVSVGFKTTPEEEVKLMIYLIEATQTSESAQAGSSQGINYVHNDVLLEVYTDKLGDVIPSNNTTAGGVYTRTITGLDLPSNVIDVTNLKLVAFVRNTYTKTFVDYFNTTWENSPHYDIYNVQEVHLGESASFD
;
A
#
# COMPACT_ATOMS: atom_id res chain seq x y z
N MET A 1 -6.92 -47.30 9.47
CA MET A 1 -6.11 -48.18 10.32
C MET A 1 -5.07 -47.34 11.06
N LYS A 2 -5.32 -47.22 12.36
CA LYS A 2 -4.41 -47.16 13.52
C LYS A 2 -3.17 -46.25 13.45
N ASN A 3 -3.28 -45.13 14.20
CA ASN A 3 -2.46 -44.64 15.31
C ASN A 3 -0.99 -45.02 15.38
N VAL A 4 -0.10 -44.02 15.60
CA VAL A 4 0.83 -44.06 16.76
C VAL A 4 1.17 -42.60 17.18
N LEU A 5 0.75 -42.24 18.41
CA LEU A 5 1.30 -41.14 19.23
C LEU A 5 2.75 -41.50 19.65
N ASN A 6 3.64 -40.52 19.67
CA ASN A 6 4.87 -40.62 20.47
C ASN A 6 5.09 -39.33 21.25
N THR A 7 4.77 -39.41 22.54
CA THR A 7 5.13 -38.45 23.58
C THR A 7 6.57 -38.71 24.02
N LEU A 8 7.44 -37.70 23.94
CA LEU A 8 8.73 -37.72 24.68
C LEU A 8 8.65 -36.70 25.82
N SER A 9 8.62 -37.27 27.02
CA SER A 9 8.85 -36.59 28.29
C SER A 9 10.35 -36.42 28.51
N LEU A 10 10.83 -35.20 28.76
CA LEU A 10 12.20 -34.96 29.23
C LEU A 10 12.18 -34.31 30.60
N SER A 11 12.43 -35.11 31.63
CA SER A 11 12.64 -34.72 33.03
C SER A 11 14.04 -34.12 33.18
N GLY A 12 14.11 -32.82 33.50
CA GLY A 12 15.38 -32.15 33.86
C GLY A 12 15.45 -31.91 35.39
N LEU A 13 16.44 -32.48 35.99
CA LEU A 13 16.81 -32.53 37.39
C LEU A 13 17.30 -31.15 37.89
N LEU A 14 16.62 -30.57 38.91
CA LEU A 14 17.08 -29.38 39.62
C LEU A 14 18.09 -29.79 40.72
N LEU A 15 19.29 -29.25 40.62
CA LEU A 15 20.28 -29.28 41.72
C LEU A 15 20.16 -27.98 42.55
N PHE A 16 19.78 -28.12 43.79
CA PHE A 16 19.84 -27.03 44.77
C PHE A 16 21.26 -26.94 45.35
N LEU A 17 21.89 -25.79 45.19
CA LEU A 17 23.04 -25.38 45.99
C LEU A 17 22.59 -24.35 47.02
N SER A 18 22.56 -24.75 48.26
CA SER A 18 22.37 -23.90 49.41
C SER A 18 23.69 -23.18 49.76
N CYS A 19 23.69 -21.85 49.85
CA CYS A 19 24.66 -21.10 50.62
C CYS A 19 23.93 -20.15 51.56
N SER A 20 24.06 -20.38 52.82
CA SER A 20 23.64 -19.53 53.90
C SER A 20 24.62 -18.36 54.11
N GLY A 21 24.13 -17.16 54.20
CA GLY A 21 24.86 -15.95 54.61
C GLY A 21 23.85 -14.93 55.11
N ASP A 22 23.83 -14.79 56.45
CA ASP A 22 23.01 -13.90 57.21
C ASP A 22 23.54 -12.46 57.07
N ASP A 23 22.68 -11.47 56.85
CA ASP A 23 22.56 -10.21 57.60
C ASP A 23 21.63 -9.20 56.89
N GLY A 24 20.62 -8.89 57.59
CA GLY A 24 20.01 -7.61 57.86
C GLY A 24 19.54 -6.67 56.75
N SER A 25 18.23 -6.46 56.75
CA SER A 25 17.60 -5.17 56.54
C SER A 25 16.75 -4.97 55.26
N ALA A 26 15.49 -4.62 55.52
CA ALA A 26 14.49 -4.01 54.66
C ALA A 26 13.94 -4.87 53.51
N SER A 27 12.84 -5.56 53.85
CA SER A 27 11.82 -6.01 52.89
C SER A 27 11.20 -4.77 52.21
N GLU A 28 11.78 -4.34 51.08
CA GLU A 28 10.99 -3.65 50.06
C GLU A 28 10.12 -4.72 49.41
N ASN A 29 8.85 -4.65 49.69
CA ASN A 29 7.81 -5.43 49.03
C ASN A 29 7.66 -4.88 47.62
N GLN A 30 8.56 -5.27 46.71
CA GLN A 30 8.40 -5.00 45.27
C GLN A 30 7.30 -5.98 44.83
N ASN A 31 6.06 -5.48 44.80
CA ASN A 31 5.05 -6.09 43.95
C ASN A 31 5.64 -6.21 42.55
N PRO A 32 5.49 -7.35 41.83
CA PRO A 32 5.81 -7.41 40.44
C PRO A 32 5.13 -6.23 39.73
N PRO A 33 5.74 -5.62 38.70
CA PRO A 33 5.10 -4.54 37.96
C PRO A 33 3.72 -5.02 37.56
N ASP A 34 2.70 -4.23 37.94
CA ASP A 34 1.33 -4.47 37.51
C ASP A 34 1.31 -4.23 35.98
N ASN A 35 1.37 -5.32 35.22
CA ASN A 35 1.35 -5.32 33.77
C ASN A 35 -0.10 -5.21 33.22
N SER A 36 -1.06 -4.82 34.08
CA SER A 36 -2.44 -4.63 33.63
C SER A 36 -2.53 -3.43 32.70
N VAL A 37 -3.16 -3.64 31.54
CA VAL A 37 -3.48 -2.57 30.60
C VAL A 37 -4.52 -1.65 31.24
N SER A 38 -4.22 -0.35 31.31
CA SER A 38 -5.07 0.64 31.98
C SER A 38 -6.01 1.37 31.02
N SER A 39 -5.66 1.47 29.76
CA SER A 39 -6.49 2.01 28.68
C SER A 39 -6.11 1.43 27.32
N ILE A 40 -7.07 1.42 26.42
CA ILE A 40 -6.85 1.06 25.01
C ILE A 40 -7.44 2.12 24.10
N SER A 41 -6.91 2.25 22.89
CA SER A 41 -7.41 3.15 21.85
C SER A 41 -7.72 2.39 20.58
N LEU A 42 -8.83 2.76 19.92
CA LEU A 42 -9.21 2.28 18.60
C LEU A 42 -9.07 3.42 17.60
N SER A 43 -8.44 3.17 16.49
CA SER A 43 -8.27 4.11 15.37
C SER A 43 -8.44 3.40 14.04
N PHE A 44 -8.74 4.19 13.00
CA PHE A 44 -8.88 3.73 11.62
C PHE A 44 -7.90 4.49 10.72
N ASN A 45 -7.57 3.90 9.58
CA ASN A 45 -6.66 4.48 8.58
C ASN A 45 -7.23 5.70 7.83
N LYS A 46 -8.58 5.88 7.83
CA LYS A 46 -9.27 7.04 7.24
C LYS A 46 -10.23 7.66 8.26
N THR A 47 -10.60 8.93 8.03
CA THR A 47 -11.56 9.66 8.88
C THR A 47 -13.00 9.60 8.36
N SER A 48 -13.21 9.15 7.11
CA SER A 48 -14.52 8.87 6.51
C SER A 48 -14.40 7.77 5.47
N TYR A 49 -15.54 7.17 5.11
CA TYR A 49 -15.65 6.10 4.11
C TYR A 49 -16.94 6.27 3.33
N LEU A 50 -16.99 5.70 2.12
CA LEU A 50 -18.19 5.52 1.31
C LEU A 50 -18.67 4.06 1.36
N ALA A 51 -19.90 3.82 0.95
CA ALA A 51 -20.39 2.45 0.79
C ALA A 51 -19.59 1.72 -0.30
N GLY A 52 -19.13 0.52 0.01
CA GLY A 52 -18.24 -0.29 -0.81
C GLY A 52 -16.77 -0.21 -0.42
N GLU A 53 -16.35 0.76 0.40
CA GLU A 53 -14.96 0.87 0.86
C GLU A 53 -14.64 -0.04 2.06
N TYR A 54 -13.34 -0.24 2.29
CA TYR A 54 -12.81 -0.99 3.41
C TYR A 54 -12.02 -0.08 4.37
N GLY A 55 -12.23 -0.29 5.67
CA GLY A 55 -11.52 0.42 6.74
C GLY A 55 -10.62 -0.50 7.53
N PHE A 56 -9.34 -0.14 7.62
CA PHE A 56 -8.37 -0.82 8.49
C PHE A 56 -8.41 -0.18 9.87
N TYR A 57 -8.55 -1.00 10.91
CA TYR A 57 -8.50 -0.51 12.28
C TYR A 57 -7.31 -1.08 13.04
N VAL A 58 -6.85 -0.30 14.02
CA VAL A 58 -5.76 -0.67 14.91
C VAL A 58 -6.21 -0.42 16.35
N VAL A 59 -5.98 -1.40 17.23
CA VAL A 59 -6.17 -1.27 18.67
C VAL A 59 -4.79 -1.21 19.32
N ARG A 60 -4.59 -0.20 20.19
CA ARG A 60 -3.33 -0.02 20.95
C ARG A 60 -3.59 0.07 22.43
N ASP A 61 -2.66 -0.46 23.24
CA ASP A 61 -2.65 -0.32 24.68
C ASP A 61 -2.08 1.04 25.13
N ASP A 62 -2.03 1.29 26.43
CA ASP A 62 -1.49 2.49 27.07
C ASP A 62 0.05 2.64 26.92
N GLN A 63 0.73 1.60 26.47
CA GLN A 63 2.16 1.60 26.12
C GLN A 63 2.40 1.75 24.62
N ASN A 64 1.32 1.97 23.83
CA ASN A 64 1.32 2.08 22.38
C ASN A 64 1.69 0.77 21.62
N ASN A 65 1.59 -0.39 22.29
CA ASN A 65 1.70 -1.67 21.60
C ASN A 65 0.44 -1.95 20.79
N VAL A 66 0.59 -2.54 19.60
CA VAL A 66 -0.53 -3.00 18.79
C VAL A 66 -1.06 -4.30 19.37
N ILE A 67 -2.34 -4.31 19.75
CA ILE A 67 -3.05 -5.45 20.32
C ILE A 67 -4.30 -5.81 19.52
N THR A 68 -4.32 -5.44 18.22
CA THR A 68 -5.50 -5.62 17.35
C THR A 68 -5.97 -7.07 17.28
N ASP A 69 -5.05 -8.03 17.18
CA ASP A 69 -5.35 -9.46 17.08
C ASP A 69 -5.82 -10.08 18.41
N GLU A 70 -5.63 -9.36 19.52
CA GLU A 70 -5.97 -9.81 20.87
C GLU A 70 -7.24 -9.11 21.39
N ALA A 71 -7.62 -8.01 20.76
CA ALA A 71 -8.77 -7.20 21.15
C ALA A 71 -10.06 -7.70 20.48
N PHE A 72 -11.16 -7.63 21.21
CA PHE A 72 -12.50 -7.91 20.71
C PHE A 72 -13.11 -6.60 20.17
N VAL A 73 -13.38 -6.53 18.88
CA VAL A 73 -13.96 -5.33 18.27
C VAL A 73 -15.40 -5.58 17.87
N THR A 74 -16.27 -4.60 18.11
CA THR A 74 -17.67 -4.63 17.72
C THR A 74 -18.03 -3.43 16.86
N VAL A 75 -18.97 -3.62 15.92
CA VAL A 75 -19.65 -2.56 15.17
C VAL A 75 -21.15 -2.61 15.47
N ASN A 76 -21.73 -1.51 15.94
CA ASN A 76 -23.11 -1.42 16.35
C ASN A 76 -23.52 -2.56 17.34
N GLY A 77 -22.56 -3.00 18.17
CA GLY A 77 -22.74 -4.09 19.13
C GLY A 77 -22.59 -5.50 18.57
N THR A 78 -22.32 -5.68 17.30
CA THR A 78 -22.03 -6.97 16.64
C THR A 78 -20.52 -7.15 16.48
N GLU A 79 -20.02 -8.36 16.72
CA GLU A 79 -18.59 -8.70 16.56
C GLU A 79 -18.10 -8.47 15.11
N VAL A 80 -16.91 -7.90 14.99
CA VAL A 80 -16.20 -7.72 13.71
C VAL A 80 -15.25 -8.89 13.53
N GLU A 81 -15.50 -9.72 12.50
CA GLU A 81 -14.72 -10.94 12.23
C GLU A 81 -13.51 -10.71 11.31
N THR A 82 -13.46 -9.54 10.64
CA THR A 82 -12.42 -9.23 9.64
C THR A 82 -11.80 -7.85 9.85
N ASN A 83 -10.51 -7.75 9.61
CA ASN A 83 -9.77 -6.51 9.44
C ASN A 83 -8.98 -6.64 8.13
N PRO A 84 -9.32 -5.88 7.07
CA PRO A 84 -10.22 -4.72 7.08
C PRO A 84 -11.71 -5.04 7.22
N PHE A 85 -12.48 -4.04 7.70
CA PHE A 85 -13.94 -4.08 7.77
C PHE A 85 -14.54 -3.45 6.51
N GLY A 86 -15.50 -4.15 5.85
CA GLY A 86 -16.21 -3.64 4.69
C GLY A 86 -17.44 -2.80 5.06
N PHE A 87 -17.53 -1.57 4.57
CA PHE A 87 -18.72 -0.71 4.70
C PHE A 87 -19.68 -0.99 3.54
N GLU A 88 -20.39 -2.10 3.57
CA GLU A 88 -21.19 -2.58 2.42
C GLU A 88 -22.35 -1.65 2.03
N THR A 89 -22.90 -0.90 2.99
CA THR A 89 -24.08 -0.04 2.78
C THR A 89 -23.93 1.31 3.46
N SER A 90 -24.65 2.32 2.98
CA SER A 90 -24.78 3.59 3.70
C SER A 90 -25.47 3.42 5.06
N GLY A 91 -25.06 4.22 6.04
CA GLY A 91 -25.59 4.18 7.41
C GLY A 91 -24.56 4.58 8.45
N THR A 92 -24.96 4.47 9.73
CA THR A 92 -24.10 4.80 10.87
C THR A 92 -23.41 3.54 11.39
N TYR A 93 -22.10 3.56 11.46
CA TYR A 93 -21.27 2.47 11.99
C TYR A 93 -20.47 2.95 13.20
N THR A 94 -20.75 2.38 14.37
CA THR A 94 -20.07 2.74 15.62
C THR A 94 -19.25 1.56 16.11
N PHE A 95 -17.94 1.75 16.16
CA PHE A 95 -16.96 0.75 16.58
C PHE A 95 -16.50 0.97 18.00
N VAL A 96 -16.30 -0.13 18.73
CA VAL A 96 -15.75 -0.16 20.10
C VAL A 96 -14.88 -1.41 20.21
N ALA A 97 -13.68 -1.26 20.78
CA ALA A 97 -12.81 -2.38 21.11
C ALA A 97 -12.84 -2.67 22.63
N THR A 98 -12.63 -3.94 22.99
CA THR A 98 -12.51 -4.40 24.39
C THR A 98 -11.33 -5.35 24.50
N TYR A 99 -10.49 -5.15 25.51
CA TYR A 99 -9.36 -6.02 25.85
C TYR A 99 -9.24 -6.10 27.37
N GLU A 100 -9.17 -7.31 27.95
CA GLU A 100 -9.04 -7.56 29.39
C GLU A 100 -10.00 -6.75 30.30
N ASN A 101 -11.23 -6.51 29.90
CA ASN A 101 -12.24 -5.65 30.54
C ASN A 101 -12.00 -4.13 30.44
N VAL A 102 -11.03 -3.70 29.64
CA VAL A 102 -10.83 -2.30 29.27
C VAL A 102 -11.53 -2.03 27.94
N THR A 103 -12.26 -0.90 27.86
CA THR A 103 -13.01 -0.50 26.67
C THR A 103 -12.35 0.73 26.05
N SER A 104 -12.23 0.76 24.71
CA SER A 104 -11.66 1.86 23.96
C SER A 104 -12.57 3.09 23.87
N ASN A 105 -12.06 4.16 23.26
CA ASN A 105 -12.91 5.20 22.66
C ASN A 105 -13.87 4.57 21.64
N SER A 106 -15.02 5.22 21.44
CA SER A 106 -15.93 4.91 20.34
C SER A 106 -15.49 5.65 19.08
N VAL A 107 -15.48 4.97 17.93
CA VAL A 107 -15.24 5.56 16.60
C VAL A 107 -16.51 5.39 15.78
N THR A 108 -17.07 6.50 15.29
CA THR A 108 -18.33 6.48 14.53
C THR A 108 -18.12 7.07 13.14
N PHE A 109 -18.61 6.36 12.12
CA PHE A 109 -18.67 6.81 10.73
C PHE A 109 -20.12 6.92 10.27
N GLU A 110 -20.43 8.00 9.57
CA GLU A 110 -21.64 8.14 8.77
C GLU A 110 -21.29 7.79 7.33
N ILE A 111 -21.71 6.64 6.86
CA ILE A 111 -21.39 6.13 5.53
C ILE A 111 -22.45 6.61 4.55
N GLU A 112 -22.02 7.32 3.53
CA GLU A 112 -22.86 7.74 2.42
C GLU A 112 -22.83 6.71 1.29
N SER A 113 -23.83 6.69 0.43
CA SER A 113 -23.80 5.90 -0.80
C SER A 113 -22.73 6.48 -1.73
N ALA A 114 -21.94 5.60 -2.36
CA ALA A 114 -21.06 6.04 -3.43
C ALA A 114 -21.86 6.79 -4.51
N SER A 115 -21.35 7.89 -5.01
CA SER A 115 -21.99 8.61 -6.09
C SER A 115 -21.86 7.82 -7.41
N GLU A 116 -22.85 7.98 -8.29
CA GLU A 116 -22.74 7.44 -9.63
C GLU A 116 -21.64 8.19 -10.40
N TYR A 117 -20.71 7.46 -10.96
CA TYR A 117 -19.67 7.95 -11.86
C TYR A 117 -19.83 7.32 -13.24
N SER A 118 -19.24 7.93 -14.26
CA SER A 118 -19.20 7.38 -15.62
C SER A 118 -17.81 6.82 -15.91
N ASP A 119 -17.74 5.59 -16.41
CA ASP A 119 -16.52 4.92 -16.83
C ASP A 119 -16.71 4.38 -18.25
N THR A 120 -15.93 4.90 -19.18
CA THR A 120 -16.04 4.58 -20.61
C THR A 120 -14.66 4.35 -21.22
N SER A 121 -14.63 3.60 -22.32
CA SER A 121 -13.41 3.43 -23.07
C SER A 121 -13.65 3.53 -24.58
N SER A 122 -12.63 3.95 -25.30
CA SER A 122 -12.60 4.05 -26.77
C SER A 122 -11.29 3.53 -27.33
N PHE A 123 -11.27 3.28 -28.65
CA PHE A 123 -10.07 2.85 -29.34
C PHE A 123 -9.98 3.49 -30.72
N SER A 124 -8.80 4.05 -31.03
CA SER A 124 -8.42 4.51 -32.37
C SER A 124 -7.27 3.65 -32.90
N SER A 125 -7.35 3.20 -34.15
CA SER A 125 -6.41 2.24 -34.73
C SER A 125 -5.13 2.85 -35.35
N SER A 126 -4.97 4.18 -35.30
CA SER A 126 -3.90 4.85 -36.07
C SER A 126 -3.33 6.15 -35.47
N ASP A 127 -3.64 6.44 -34.19
CA ASP A 127 -3.30 7.74 -33.59
C ASP A 127 -2.11 7.68 -32.63
N ALA A 128 -1.51 6.50 -32.42
CA ALA A 128 -0.34 6.38 -31.57
C ALA A 128 0.92 6.97 -32.25
N PRO A 129 1.77 7.69 -31.50
CA PRO A 129 3.10 8.07 -31.95
C PRO A 129 3.96 6.87 -32.36
N ASN A 130 4.93 7.10 -33.25
CA ASN A 130 5.85 6.05 -33.71
C ASN A 130 6.95 5.69 -32.70
N SER A 131 7.10 6.48 -31.66
CA SER A 131 8.10 6.26 -30.59
C SER A 131 7.60 6.84 -29.27
N PHE A 132 8.05 6.27 -28.18
CA PHE A 132 7.78 6.70 -26.81
C PHE A 132 9.08 6.76 -26.02
N THR A 133 9.13 7.64 -25.02
CA THR A 133 10.21 7.68 -24.04
C THR A 133 9.97 6.60 -22.98
N LYS A 134 10.99 5.79 -22.69
CA LYS A 134 10.94 4.83 -21.59
C LYS A 134 11.01 5.57 -20.26
N LYS A 135 10.10 5.23 -19.37
CA LYS A 135 9.98 5.75 -18.02
C LYS A 135 9.97 4.60 -17.02
N VAL A 136 10.34 4.89 -15.79
CA VAL A 136 10.53 3.91 -14.72
C VAL A 136 9.70 4.27 -13.53
N LEU A 137 9.00 3.29 -12.95
CA LEU A 137 8.31 3.38 -11.67
C LEU A 137 9.18 2.75 -10.58
N LEU A 138 9.39 3.48 -9.50
CA LEU A 138 9.94 3.00 -8.23
C LEU A 138 8.78 2.75 -7.25
N GLU A 139 8.59 1.51 -6.86
CA GLU A 139 7.52 1.04 -5.99
C GLU A 139 8.08 0.81 -4.60
N ASP A 140 7.90 1.78 -3.68
CA ASP A 140 8.46 1.77 -2.32
C ASP A 140 7.47 1.19 -1.31
N PHE A 141 7.64 -0.08 -0.97
CA PHE A 141 6.91 -0.71 0.13
C PHE A 141 7.50 -0.27 1.46
N THR A 142 6.72 0.50 2.21
CA THR A 142 7.15 1.28 3.36
C THR A 142 6.13 1.24 4.51
N GLY A 143 6.43 1.91 5.63
CA GLY A 143 5.51 2.09 6.74
C GLY A 143 6.11 2.97 7.83
N THR A 144 5.25 3.71 8.56
CA THR A 144 5.68 4.62 9.64
C THR A 144 6.37 3.89 10.79
N TRP A 145 6.04 2.64 11.02
CA TRP A 145 6.64 1.77 12.04
C TRP A 145 8.06 1.29 11.68
N CYS A 146 8.49 1.43 10.41
CA CYS A 146 9.74 0.89 9.88
C CYS A 146 10.92 1.86 10.10
N PRO A 147 11.88 1.59 11.00
CA PRO A 147 12.99 2.51 11.27
C PRO A 147 14.03 2.58 10.16
N ASN A 148 14.03 1.61 9.23
CA ASN A 148 14.94 1.55 8.09
C ASN A 148 14.33 2.13 6.80
N CYS A 149 13.06 2.55 6.80
CA CYS A 149 12.37 3.07 5.62
C CYS A 149 12.78 4.50 5.23
N PRO A 150 13.09 5.44 6.15
CA PRO A 150 13.47 6.80 5.76
C PRO A 150 14.65 6.90 4.77
N PRO A 151 15.73 6.10 4.86
CA PRO A 151 16.78 6.09 3.83
C PRO A 151 16.32 5.63 2.45
N ALA A 152 15.37 4.68 2.37
CA ALA A 152 14.81 4.22 1.09
C ALA A 152 13.95 5.32 0.44
N ALA A 153 13.03 5.90 1.20
CA ALA A 153 12.19 7.02 0.75
C ALA A 153 13.03 8.21 0.28
N ALA A 154 14.12 8.55 0.99
CA ALA A 154 15.05 9.60 0.57
C ALA A 154 15.78 9.25 -0.74
N ALA A 155 16.12 7.97 -0.96
CA ALA A 155 16.74 7.52 -2.20
C ALA A 155 15.75 7.57 -3.38
N VAL A 156 14.49 7.13 -3.18
CA VAL A 156 13.40 7.24 -4.18
C VAL A 156 13.20 8.70 -4.56
N LYS A 157 13.00 9.59 -3.57
CA LYS A 157 12.86 11.02 -3.83
C LYS A 157 14.04 11.60 -4.61
N SER A 158 15.27 11.23 -4.26
CA SER A 158 16.46 11.69 -4.97
C SER A 158 16.51 11.21 -6.42
N ALA A 159 16.05 9.99 -6.70
CA ALA A 159 15.98 9.45 -8.05
C ALA A 159 14.92 10.18 -8.89
N VAL A 160 13.74 10.42 -8.32
CA VAL A 160 12.63 11.17 -8.94
C VAL A 160 13.04 12.62 -9.22
N ASP A 161 13.59 13.33 -8.21
CA ASP A 161 14.05 14.72 -8.38
C ASP A 161 15.18 14.84 -9.42
N GLY A 162 15.99 13.80 -9.57
CA GLY A 162 17.16 13.77 -10.46
C GLY A 162 16.87 13.41 -11.92
N ASN A 163 15.70 12.85 -12.23
CA ASN A 163 15.37 12.39 -13.58
C ASN A 163 13.85 12.42 -13.82
N SER A 164 13.40 13.25 -14.76
CA SER A 164 11.98 13.43 -15.13
C SER A 164 11.31 12.17 -15.71
N ASN A 165 12.08 11.13 -16.03
CA ASN A 165 11.57 9.85 -16.51
C ASN A 165 11.54 8.77 -15.42
N VAL A 166 11.73 9.17 -14.16
CA VAL A 166 11.63 8.29 -12.99
C VAL A 166 10.53 8.81 -12.07
N PHE A 167 9.58 7.96 -11.77
CA PHE A 167 8.47 8.23 -10.87
C PHE A 167 8.54 7.33 -9.64
N GLY A 168 7.93 7.76 -8.55
CA GLY A 168 7.86 6.99 -7.30
C GLY A 168 6.44 6.83 -6.82
N VAL A 169 6.14 5.71 -6.16
CA VAL A 169 4.90 5.51 -5.41
C VAL A 169 5.22 4.84 -4.09
N GLY A 170 4.79 5.45 -2.98
CA GLY A 170 4.92 4.92 -1.64
C GLY A 170 3.72 4.03 -1.29
N TYR A 171 3.98 2.73 -1.12
CA TYR A 171 2.99 1.73 -0.71
C TYR A 171 3.08 1.52 0.80
N HIS A 172 2.24 2.24 1.54
CA HIS A 172 2.19 2.14 3.00
C HIS A 172 1.49 0.87 3.45
N ASP A 173 2.10 0.15 4.38
CA ASP A 173 1.58 -1.09 4.95
C ASP A 173 1.66 -1.04 6.48
N GLY A 174 0.58 -1.44 7.17
CA GLY A 174 0.50 -1.48 8.63
C GLY A 174 0.51 -0.12 9.32
N ASP A 175 0.11 0.95 8.64
CA ASP A 175 0.07 2.31 9.18
C ASP A 175 -1.16 3.11 8.72
N PRO A 176 -1.40 4.35 9.23
CA PRO A 176 -2.60 5.13 8.88
C PRO A 176 -2.73 5.51 7.40
N MET A 177 -1.69 5.39 6.58
CA MET A 177 -1.71 5.68 5.14
C MET A 177 -1.94 4.43 4.29
N GLN A 178 -2.13 3.26 4.91
CA GLN A 178 -2.41 2.00 4.22
C GLN A 178 -3.76 2.05 3.50
N ILE A 179 -3.79 1.47 2.29
CA ILE A 179 -5.02 1.11 1.57
C ILE A 179 -5.11 -0.42 1.44
N GLU A 180 -6.27 -0.95 1.04
CA GLU A 180 -6.48 -2.41 0.92
C GLU A 180 -5.49 -3.04 -0.08
N GLU A 181 -5.28 -2.37 -1.21
CA GLU A 181 -4.43 -2.85 -2.30
C GLU A 181 -2.99 -3.04 -1.84
N THR A 182 -2.44 -2.13 -1.03
CA THR A 182 -1.04 -2.24 -0.56
C THR A 182 -0.86 -3.45 0.36
N MET A 183 -1.81 -3.71 1.25
CA MET A 183 -1.80 -4.92 2.08
C MET A 183 -1.93 -6.18 1.21
N PHE A 184 -2.84 -6.18 0.24
CA PHE A 184 -3.01 -7.29 -0.70
C PHE A 184 -1.70 -7.56 -1.46
N TRP A 185 -1.07 -6.51 -2.04
CA TRP A 185 0.15 -6.67 -2.84
C TRP A 185 1.36 -7.10 -2.00
N SER A 186 1.49 -6.63 -0.76
CA SER A 186 2.54 -7.08 0.16
C SER A 186 2.50 -8.61 0.34
N GLY A 187 1.32 -9.16 0.55
CA GLY A 187 1.13 -10.61 0.65
C GLY A 187 1.27 -11.34 -0.70
N TYR A 188 0.60 -10.81 -1.73
CA TYR A 188 0.49 -11.45 -3.04
C TYR A 188 1.84 -11.55 -3.78
N TYR A 189 2.69 -10.52 -3.67
CA TYR A 189 4.04 -10.48 -4.26
C TYR A 189 5.14 -10.87 -3.28
N HIS A 190 4.80 -11.44 -2.14
CA HIS A 190 5.74 -11.94 -1.12
C HIS A 190 6.75 -10.87 -0.65
N VAL A 191 6.28 -9.66 -0.36
CA VAL A 191 7.10 -8.61 0.25
C VAL A 191 7.31 -8.95 1.71
N THR A 192 8.40 -9.65 2.02
CA THR A 192 8.68 -10.21 3.34
C THR A 192 9.57 -9.32 4.22
N GLY A 193 9.98 -8.15 3.74
CA GLY A 193 10.82 -7.22 4.51
C GLY A 193 10.67 -5.78 4.04
N PHE A 194 10.76 -4.84 4.99
CA PHE A 194 10.64 -3.40 4.76
C PHE A 194 11.93 -2.68 5.16
N PRO A 195 12.39 -1.68 4.39
CA PRO A 195 11.83 -1.28 3.11
C PRO A 195 12.14 -2.28 1.99
N THR A 196 11.25 -2.36 1.01
CA THR A 196 11.51 -3.00 -0.27
C THR A 196 11.13 -2.02 -1.37
N VAL A 197 12.05 -1.71 -2.27
CA VAL A 197 11.79 -0.90 -3.45
C VAL A 197 11.98 -1.75 -4.69
N TYR A 198 10.97 -1.80 -5.55
CA TYR A 198 11.05 -2.45 -6.86
C TYR A 198 11.23 -1.43 -7.98
N VAL A 199 11.87 -1.86 -9.05
CA VAL A 199 12.06 -1.08 -10.30
C VAL A 199 11.24 -1.75 -11.38
N ASN A 200 10.14 -1.12 -11.81
CA ASN A 200 9.21 -1.65 -12.81
C ASN A 200 8.66 -3.05 -12.51
N GLY A 201 8.44 -3.36 -11.22
CA GLY A 201 7.90 -4.65 -10.81
C GLY A 201 8.83 -5.48 -9.92
N PRO A 202 8.32 -6.60 -9.36
CA PRO A 202 8.97 -7.34 -8.27
C PRO A 202 10.23 -8.12 -8.70
N ASP A 203 10.52 -8.18 -10.00
CA ASP A 203 11.70 -8.88 -10.50
C ASP A 203 13.01 -8.16 -10.19
N THR A 204 12.95 -6.84 -10.09
CA THR A 204 14.11 -6.00 -9.84
C THR A 204 13.98 -5.28 -8.51
N ARG A 205 14.48 -5.90 -7.43
CA ARG A 205 14.62 -5.20 -6.16
C ARG A 205 15.77 -4.19 -6.25
N TRP A 206 15.47 -2.92 -6.01
CA TRP A 206 16.44 -1.84 -6.09
C TRP A 206 17.49 -1.92 -4.98
N ASN A 207 18.76 -1.90 -5.36
CA ASN A 207 19.88 -1.74 -4.43
C ASN A 207 20.19 -0.24 -4.24
N PHE A 208 19.24 0.48 -3.63
CA PHE A 208 19.35 1.92 -3.43
C PHE A 208 20.57 2.31 -2.56
N PRO A 209 21.18 3.47 -2.82
CA PRO A 209 20.83 4.47 -3.84
C PRO A 209 21.53 4.27 -5.20
N ASN A 210 21.96 3.05 -5.56
CA ASN A 210 22.69 2.78 -6.79
C ASN A 210 21.74 2.83 -8.01
N MET A 211 21.92 3.80 -8.89
CA MET A 211 21.08 4.04 -10.05
C MET A 211 21.29 3.06 -11.22
N ALA A 212 22.19 2.07 -11.11
CA ALA A 212 22.51 1.18 -12.23
C ALA A 212 21.30 0.40 -12.74
N GLN A 213 20.44 -0.10 -11.84
CA GLN A 213 19.22 -0.84 -12.22
C GLN A 213 18.20 0.10 -12.87
N VAL A 214 17.96 1.28 -12.30
CA VAL A 214 17.06 2.30 -12.86
C VAL A 214 17.55 2.77 -14.25
N ASN A 215 18.86 3.05 -14.37
CA ASN A 215 19.44 3.46 -15.65
C ASN A 215 19.39 2.35 -16.71
N SER A 216 19.49 1.08 -16.31
CA SER A 216 19.30 -0.06 -17.22
C SER A 216 17.90 -0.06 -17.83
N GLU A 217 16.87 0.07 -16.97
CA GLU A 217 15.47 0.15 -17.42
C GLU A 217 15.22 1.35 -18.35
N LEU A 218 15.76 2.52 -18.03
CA LEU A 218 15.63 3.73 -18.87
C LEU A 218 16.23 3.58 -20.27
N THR A 219 17.09 2.60 -20.50
CA THR A 219 17.69 2.34 -21.84
C THR A 219 16.88 1.35 -22.68
N GLU A 220 15.88 0.69 -22.08
CA GLU A 220 15.00 -0.23 -22.80
C GLU A 220 14.10 0.53 -23.77
N GLU A 221 13.66 -0.16 -24.82
CA GLU A 221 12.74 0.41 -25.79
C GLU A 221 11.31 0.48 -25.20
N ALA A 222 10.69 1.66 -25.24
CA ALA A 222 9.28 1.80 -24.89
C ALA A 222 8.40 1.35 -26.06
N THR A 223 7.69 0.24 -25.87
CA THR A 223 6.71 -0.30 -26.83
C THR A 223 5.30 0.26 -26.60
N VAL A 224 5.08 0.88 -25.44
CA VAL A 224 3.84 1.50 -25.00
C VAL A 224 4.14 2.91 -24.51
N GLY A 225 3.25 3.86 -24.80
CA GLY A 225 3.29 5.22 -24.23
C GLY A 225 1.97 5.54 -23.54
N LEU A 226 1.99 6.50 -22.60
CA LEU A 226 0.81 6.97 -21.90
C LEU A 226 0.68 8.49 -22.03
N ALA A 227 -0.57 8.93 -22.15
CA ALA A 227 -0.96 10.33 -21.99
C ALA A 227 -2.03 10.41 -20.90
N LEU A 228 -1.92 11.39 -20.01
CA LEU A 228 -2.78 11.54 -18.85
C LEU A 228 -3.36 12.94 -18.76
N GLU A 229 -4.61 13.02 -18.36
CA GLU A 229 -5.26 14.23 -17.93
C GLU A 229 -6.12 13.91 -16.69
N GLY A 230 -6.10 14.79 -15.70
CA GLY A 230 -6.94 14.66 -14.51
C GLY A 230 -7.22 16.00 -13.89
N GLU A 231 -8.47 16.24 -13.50
CA GLU A 231 -8.87 17.48 -12.85
C GLU A 231 -9.96 17.26 -11.79
N VAL A 232 -10.07 18.21 -10.86
CA VAL A 232 -11.14 18.22 -9.87
C VAL A 232 -12.19 19.24 -10.26
N VAL A 233 -13.38 18.75 -10.66
CA VAL A 233 -14.50 19.57 -11.13
C VAL A 233 -15.67 19.45 -10.15
N GLY A 234 -16.04 20.56 -9.49
CA GLY A 234 -17.17 20.56 -8.56
C GLY A 234 -16.98 19.63 -7.34
N GLY A 235 -15.74 19.35 -6.95
CA GLY A 235 -15.40 18.44 -5.84
C GLY A 235 -15.35 16.96 -6.23
N LYS A 236 -15.49 16.66 -7.50
CA LYS A 236 -15.35 15.31 -8.08
C LYS A 236 -14.10 15.25 -8.94
N LEU A 237 -13.52 14.05 -9.05
CA LEU A 237 -12.38 13.79 -9.90
C LEU A 237 -12.85 13.27 -11.28
N ASP A 238 -12.38 13.93 -12.31
CA ASP A 238 -12.46 13.48 -13.70
C ASP A 238 -11.06 13.13 -14.17
N LEU A 239 -10.91 12.01 -14.88
CA LEU A 239 -9.62 11.57 -15.41
C LEU A 239 -9.76 10.93 -16.79
N GLU A 240 -8.70 11.10 -17.60
CA GLU A 240 -8.54 10.43 -18.88
C GLU A 240 -7.13 9.83 -18.97
N VAL A 241 -7.07 8.55 -19.35
CA VAL A 241 -5.83 7.81 -19.54
C VAL A 241 -5.83 7.23 -20.94
N SER A 242 -4.87 7.66 -21.77
CA SER A 242 -4.65 7.14 -23.12
C SER A 242 -3.39 6.30 -23.15
N VAL A 243 -3.48 5.10 -23.76
CA VAL A 243 -2.40 4.13 -23.94
C VAL A 243 -2.15 3.95 -25.42
N GLY A 244 -0.98 4.39 -25.92
CA GLY A 244 -0.54 4.22 -27.29
C GLY A 244 0.35 2.97 -27.44
N PHE A 245 0.16 2.22 -28.52
CA PHE A 245 0.90 0.98 -28.78
C PHE A 245 1.81 1.15 -30.00
N LYS A 246 3.13 1.11 -29.80
CA LYS A 246 4.11 1.08 -30.91
C LYS A 246 4.09 -0.26 -31.62
N THR A 247 3.96 -1.34 -30.87
CA THR A 247 3.86 -2.72 -31.34
C THR A 247 2.66 -3.39 -30.71
N THR A 248 2.07 -4.38 -31.36
CA THR A 248 1.05 -5.23 -30.74
C THR A 248 1.71 -6.09 -29.68
N PRO A 249 1.31 -6.01 -28.40
CA PRO A 249 1.83 -6.89 -27.34
C PRO A 249 1.56 -8.36 -27.67
N GLU A 250 2.50 -9.24 -27.34
CA GLU A 250 2.35 -10.70 -27.47
C GLU A 250 1.53 -11.29 -26.32
N GLU A 251 1.51 -10.61 -25.18
CA GLU A 251 0.84 -11.02 -23.95
C GLU A 251 -0.33 -10.11 -23.62
N GLU A 252 -1.20 -10.56 -22.71
CA GLU A 252 -2.25 -9.74 -22.13
C GLU A 252 -1.62 -8.58 -21.36
N VAL A 253 -2.08 -7.37 -21.66
CA VAL A 253 -1.65 -6.15 -20.98
C VAL A 253 -2.77 -5.56 -20.15
N LYS A 254 -2.40 -5.00 -19.02
CA LYS A 254 -3.31 -4.43 -18.02
C LYS A 254 -2.95 -3.00 -17.72
N LEU A 255 -3.97 -2.17 -17.59
CA LEU A 255 -3.85 -0.78 -17.16
C LEU A 255 -3.99 -0.70 -15.64
N MET A 256 -3.11 0.06 -15.00
CA MET A 256 -3.22 0.49 -13.62
C MET A 256 -3.40 2.01 -13.59
N ILE A 257 -4.29 2.51 -12.73
CA ILE A 257 -4.56 3.94 -12.54
C ILE A 257 -4.58 4.23 -11.05
N TYR A 258 -3.70 5.12 -10.60
CA TYR A 258 -3.50 5.50 -9.20
C TYR A 258 -3.74 6.98 -8.98
N LEU A 259 -4.33 7.31 -7.85
CA LEU A 259 -4.28 8.65 -7.27
C LEU A 259 -3.24 8.63 -6.15
N ILE A 260 -2.30 9.56 -6.18
CA ILE A 260 -1.28 9.73 -5.16
C ILE A 260 -1.28 11.16 -4.63
N GLU A 261 -0.80 11.35 -3.40
CA GLU A 261 -0.50 12.68 -2.86
C GLU A 261 1.02 12.88 -2.82
N ALA A 262 1.51 13.92 -3.50
CA ALA A 262 2.95 14.14 -3.71
C ALA A 262 3.71 14.31 -2.39
N THR A 263 3.06 14.88 -1.37
CA THR A 263 3.60 14.98 0.00
C THR A 263 2.50 14.91 1.03
N GLN A 264 2.66 14.06 2.04
CA GLN A 264 1.69 13.87 3.12
C GLN A 264 2.41 13.69 4.46
N THR A 265 1.77 14.12 5.56
CA THR A 265 2.19 13.77 6.92
C THR A 265 1.25 12.73 7.50
N SER A 266 1.73 11.93 8.47
CA SER A 266 0.94 10.90 9.12
C SER A 266 0.65 11.26 10.57
N GLU A 267 -0.49 10.81 11.09
CA GLU A 267 -0.79 10.88 12.53
C GLU A 267 0.16 10.00 13.36
N SER A 268 0.77 8.98 12.74
CA SER A 268 1.79 8.14 13.36
C SER A 268 3.19 8.71 13.09
N ALA A 269 4.02 8.74 14.14
CA ALA A 269 5.41 9.16 14.03
C ALA A 269 6.23 8.18 13.18
N GLN A 270 7.05 8.71 12.26
CA GLN A 270 7.95 7.87 11.48
C GLN A 270 9.09 7.34 12.36
N ALA A 271 9.13 6.04 12.57
CA ALA A 271 10.25 5.37 13.23
C ALA A 271 11.57 5.60 12.47
N GLY A 272 12.67 5.75 13.20
CA GLY A 272 13.98 6.04 12.61
C GLY A 272 14.19 7.47 12.14
N SER A 273 13.17 8.35 12.26
CA SER A 273 13.27 9.78 11.99
C SER A 273 13.14 10.61 13.26
N SER A 274 13.94 11.69 13.38
CA SER A 274 13.80 12.68 14.45
C SER A 274 12.65 13.66 14.25
N GLN A 275 11.98 13.64 13.09
CA GLN A 275 10.88 14.53 12.75
C GLN A 275 9.55 14.07 13.37
N GLY A 276 9.44 12.82 13.80
CA GLY A 276 8.23 12.27 14.41
C GLY A 276 7.02 12.34 13.44
N ILE A 277 5.91 12.90 13.91
CA ILE A 277 4.69 13.13 13.10
C ILE A 277 4.84 14.22 12.04
N ASN A 278 5.91 15.02 12.08
CA ASN A 278 6.20 16.02 11.05
C ASN A 278 7.05 15.46 9.90
N TYR A 279 7.31 14.16 9.89
CA TYR A 279 7.97 13.51 8.76
C TYR A 279 7.08 13.60 7.53
N VAL A 280 7.66 14.04 6.40
CA VAL A 280 6.96 14.15 5.13
C VAL A 280 7.19 12.88 4.33
N HIS A 281 6.09 12.17 4.06
CA HIS A 281 6.04 11.05 3.14
C HIS A 281 5.82 11.57 1.73
N ASN A 282 6.50 11.00 0.73
CA ASN A 282 6.41 11.44 -0.65
C ASN A 282 5.64 10.43 -1.48
N ASP A 283 4.87 10.94 -2.46
CA ASP A 283 4.17 10.14 -3.48
C ASP A 283 3.34 9.00 -2.89
N VAL A 284 2.55 9.32 -1.85
CA VAL A 284 1.74 8.37 -1.08
C VAL A 284 0.54 7.91 -1.90
N LEU A 285 0.40 6.60 -2.10
CA LEU A 285 -0.76 6.01 -2.77
C LEU A 285 -2.02 6.18 -1.93
N LEU A 286 -3.04 6.81 -2.51
CA LEU A 286 -4.33 7.09 -1.86
C LEU A 286 -5.45 6.19 -2.36
N GLU A 287 -5.48 5.89 -3.66
CA GLU A 287 -6.57 5.14 -4.29
C GLU A 287 -6.11 4.46 -5.58
N VAL A 288 -6.78 3.36 -5.94
CA VAL A 288 -6.57 2.59 -7.17
C VAL A 288 -7.88 2.53 -7.94
N TYR A 289 -7.93 3.13 -9.13
CA TYR A 289 -9.15 3.19 -9.96
C TYR A 289 -9.27 2.04 -10.97
N THR A 290 -8.51 0.99 -10.79
CA THR A 290 -8.56 -0.26 -11.56
C THR A 290 -8.73 -1.44 -10.60
N ASP A 291 -9.00 -2.65 -11.12
CA ASP A 291 -8.81 -3.85 -10.31
C ASP A 291 -7.38 -3.88 -9.73
N LYS A 292 -7.21 -4.42 -8.54
CA LYS A 292 -5.91 -4.51 -7.84
C LYS A 292 -4.83 -5.28 -8.61
N LEU A 293 -5.22 -6.08 -9.61
CA LEU A 293 -4.31 -6.72 -10.56
C LEU A 293 -4.28 -6.04 -11.93
N GLY A 294 -4.96 -4.90 -12.07
CA GLY A 294 -5.09 -4.11 -13.28
C GLY A 294 -6.24 -4.55 -14.18
N ASP A 295 -6.81 -3.61 -14.89
CA ASP A 295 -7.88 -3.84 -15.84
C ASP A 295 -7.32 -4.27 -17.19
N VAL A 296 -7.80 -5.39 -17.71
CA VAL A 296 -7.35 -5.92 -19.00
C VAL A 296 -7.72 -4.95 -20.13
N ILE A 297 -6.73 -4.52 -20.90
CA ILE A 297 -6.99 -3.83 -22.18
C ILE A 297 -7.33 -4.90 -23.21
N PRO A 298 -8.55 -4.89 -23.80
CA PRO A 298 -8.95 -5.91 -24.77
C PRO A 298 -7.96 -6.03 -25.94
N SER A 299 -7.59 -7.24 -26.34
CA SER A 299 -6.54 -7.49 -27.34
C SER A 299 -6.82 -6.87 -28.73
N ASN A 300 -8.10 -6.64 -29.06
CA ASN A 300 -8.47 -5.89 -30.26
C ASN A 300 -8.22 -4.38 -30.15
N ASN A 301 -7.94 -3.88 -28.94
CA ASN A 301 -7.63 -2.48 -28.63
C ASN A 301 -6.13 -2.24 -28.33
N THR A 302 -5.26 -3.22 -28.62
CA THR A 302 -3.81 -3.14 -28.36
C THR A 302 -2.99 -3.27 -29.66
N THR A 303 -3.59 -3.03 -30.81
CA THR A 303 -2.90 -3.17 -32.10
C THR A 303 -1.88 -2.06 -32.32
N ALA A 304 -0.76 -2.39 -33.00
CA ALA A 304 0.31 -1.44 -33.33
C ALA A 304 -0.24 -0.19 -34.04
N GLY A 305 0.19 0.99 -33.59
CA GLY A 305 -0.30 2.29 -34.05
C GLY A 305 -1.60 2.75 -33.42
N GLY A 306 -2.26 1.91 -32.62
CA GLY A 306 -3.54 2.22 -31.96
C GLY A 306 -3.38 2.93 -30.63
N VAL A 307 -4.43 3.64 -30.23
CA VAL A 307 -4.58 4.29 -28.91
C VAL A 307 -5.86 3.79 -28.25
N TYR A 308 -5.72 3.21 -27.06
CA TYR A 308 -6.82 2.91 -26.14
C TYR A 308 -6.97 4.06 -25.18
N THR A 309 -8.17 4.60 -25.01
CA THR A 309 -8.45 5.67 -24.03
C THR A 309 -9.54 5.21 -23.06
N ARG A 310 -9.31 5.42 -21.75
CA ARG A 310 -10.31 5.26 -20.70
C ARG A 310 -10.58 6.62 -20.09
N THR A 311 -11.85 6.97 -19.96
CA THR A 311 -12.32 8.22 -19.38
C THR A 311 -13.26 7.88 -18.22
N ILE A 312 -12.93 8.36 -17.02
CA ILE A 312 -13.74 8.20 -15.82
C ILE A 312 -14.08 9.59 -15.30
N THR A 313 -15.37 9.88 -15.07
CA THR A 313 -15.83 11.21 -14.63
C THR A 313 -16.79 11.11 -13.46
N GLY A 314 -16.71 12.07 -12.53
CA GLY A 314 -17.60 12.17 -11.39
C GLY A 314 -17.20 11.28 -10.20
N LEU A 315 -15.95 10.81 -10.15
CA LEU A 315 -15.42 10.04 -9.02
C LEU A 315 -15.42 10.89 -7.75
N ASP A 316 -15.75 10.28 -6.63
CA ASP A 316 -15.49 10.88 -5.33
C ASP A 316 -13.99 10.95 -5.04
N LEU A 317 -13.54 12.04 -4.43
CA LEU A 317 -12.18 12.08 -3.90
C LEU A 317 -12.11 11.18 -2.67
N PRO A 318 -11.06 10.35 -2.54
CA PRO A 318 -10.91 9.50 -1.37
C PRO A 318 -10.73 10.36 -0.11
N SER A 319 -11.26 9.85 1.00
CA SER A 319 -11.33 10.57 2.27
C SER A 319 -9.98 10.77 2.98
N ASN A 320 -8.94 10.07 2.53
CA ASN A 320 -7.56 10.19 3.02
C ASN A 320 -6.74 11.27 2.29
N VAL A 321 -7.33 12.05 1.38
CA VAL A 321 -6.72 13.24 0.78
C VAL A 321 -6.56 14.32 1.85
N ILE A 322 -5.33 14.81 2.03
CA ILE A 322 -5.02 15.93 2.93
C ILE A 322 -5.01 17.26 2.16
N ASP A 323 -4.39 17.29 0.99
CA ASP A 323 -4.27 18.50 0.15
C ASP A 323 -4.61 18.21 -1.31
N VAL A 324 -5.81 18.62 -1.72
CA VAL A 324 -6.31 18.46 -3.11
C VAL A 324 -5.37 19.08 -4.15
N THR A 325 -4.63 20.15 -3.79
CA THR A 325 -3.72 20.84 -4.71
C THR A 325 -2.40 20.07 -4.92
N ASN A 326 -2.18 19.02 -4.16
CA ASN A 326 -0.98 18.21 -4.15
C ASN A 326 -1.18 16.79 -4.73
N LEU A 327 -2.32 16.60 -5.40
CA LEU A 327 -2.67 15.31 -5.99
C LEU A 327 -2.03 15.11 -7.36
N LYS A 328 -1.67 13.88 -7.64
CA LYS A 328 -1.16 13.42 -8.93
C LYS A 328 -1.91 12.17 -9.39
N LEU A 329 -2.08 12.07 -10.69
CA LEU A 329 -2.52 10.86 -11.38
C LEU A 329 -1.28 10.11 -11.86
N VAL A 330 -1.18 8.82 -11.56
CA VAL A 330 -0.15 7.91 -12.08
C VAL A 330 -0.84 6.79 -12.81
N ALA A 331 -0.42 6.50 -14.04
CA ALA A 331 -0.90 5.33 -14.75
C ALA A 331 0.26 4.57 -15.40
N PHE A 332 0.12 3.25 -15.44
CA PHE A 332 1.10 2.39 -16.07
C PHE A 332 0.45 1.15 -16.71
N VAL A 333 1.15 0.61 -17.70
CA VAL A 333 0.76 -0.63 -18.39
C VAL A 333 1.71 -1.74 -17.97
N ARG A 334 1.16 -2.88 -17.60
CA ARG A 334 1.92 -4.06 -17.17
C ARG A 334 1.37 -5.35 -17.78
N ASN A 335 2.19 -6.39 -17.82
CA ASN A 335 1.75 -7.78 -17.96
C ASN A 335 1.55 -8.42 -16.56
N THR A 336 1.21 -9.71 -16.55
CA THR A 336 1.24 -10.54 -15.33
C THR A 336 1.67 -11.95 -15.70
N TYR A 337 2.53 -12.56 -14.89
CA TYR A 337 3.02 -13.93 -15.08
C TYR A 337 3.36 -14.57 -13.75
N THR A 338 3.79 -15.84 -13.77
CA THR A 338 4.24 -16.55 -12.58
C THR A 338 5.64 -17.11 -12.80
N LYS A 339 6.44 -17.13 -11.76
CA LYS A 339 7.76 -17.76 -11.78
C LYS A 339 8.15 -18.32 -10.41
N THR A 340 9.22 -19.09 -10.36
CA THR A 340 9.87 -19.43 -9.08
C THR A 340 10.62 -18.20 -8.57
N PHE A 341 10.32 -17.78 -7.37
CA PHE A 341 10.89 -16.60 -6.73
C PHE A 341 11.54 -16.98 -5.40
N VAL A 342 12.65 -16.33 -5.08
CA VAL A 342 13.33 -16.46 -3.77
C VAL A 342 13.27 -15.09 -3.09
N ASP A 343 12.60 -15.03 -1.94
CA ASP A 343 12.42 -13.78 -1.21
C ASP A 343 13.71 -13.35 -0.45
N TYR A 344 13.59 -12.22 0.26
CA TYR A 344 14.70 -11.65 1.03
C TYR A 344 15.25 -12.60 2.12
N PHE A 345 14.42 -13.46 2.67
CA PHE A 345 14.78 -14.44 3.71
C PHE A 345 15.21 -15.80 3.13
N ASN A 346 15.45 -15.91 1.82
CA ASN A 346 15.77 -17.12 1.09
C ASN A 346 14.65 -18.19 1.12
N THR A 347 13.39 -17.78 1.29
CA THR A 347 12.24 -18.67 1.09
C THR A 347 11.96 -18.78 -0.40
N THR A 348 11.82 -20.01 -0.90
CA THR A 348 11.48 -20.26 -2.30
C THR A 348 9.96 -20.39 -2.45
N TRP A 349 9.39 -19.59 -3.35
CA TRP A 349 7.99 -19.57 -3.71
C TRP A 349 7.85 -20.08 -5.14
N GLU A 350 7.18 -21.23 -5.33
CA GLU A 350 6.87 -21.76 -6.66
C GLU A 350 5.59 -21.10 -7.20
N ASN A 351 5.57 -20.79 -8.51
CA ASN A 351 4.46 -20.10 -9.17
C ASN A 351 4.09 -18.76 -8.49
N SER A 352 5.09 -18.06 -7.96
CA SER A 352 4.89 -16.72 -7.41
C SER A 352 4.38 -15.77 -8.48
N PRO A 353 3.33 -14.98 -8.21
CA PRO A 353 2.83 -13.98 -9.15
C PRO A 353 3.83 -12.83 -9.30
N HIS A 354 4.03 -12.40 -10.53
CA HIS A 354 4.92 -11.31 -10.92
C HIS A 354 4.30 -10.46 -12.03
N TYR A 355 4.89 -9.30 -12.29
CA TYR A 355 4.56 -8.42 -13.39
C TYR A 355 5.78 -7.62 -13.83
N ASP A 356 5.77 -7.15 -15.08
CA ASP A 356 6.71 -6.17 -15.61
C ASP A 356 5.94 -4.95 -16.08
N ILE A 357 6.42 -3.74 -15.75
CA ILE A 357 5.85 -2.48 -16.23
C ILE A 357 6.47 -2.11 -17.56
N TYR A 358 5.64 -2.06 -18.62
CA TYR A 358 6.05 -1.65 -19.95
C TYR A 358 6.42 -0.17 -20.02
N ASN A 359 5.57 0.68 -19.42
CA ASN A 359 5.82 2.12 -19.27
C ASN A 359 4.88 2.72 -18.24
N VAL A 360 5.22 3.91 -17.76
CA VAL A 360 4.49 4.68 -16.75
C VAL A 360 4.42 6.15 -17.13
N GLN A 361 3.41 6.86 -16.64
CA GLN A 361 3.28 8.32 -16.75
C GLN A 361 2.68 8.88 -15.47
N GLU A 362 3.03 10.12 -15.15
CA GLU A 362 2.53 10.88 -14.02
C GLU A 362 2.14 12.29 -14.45
N VAL A 363 1.11 12.86 -13.81
CA VAL A 363 0.72 14.26 -14.02
C VAL A 363 0.09 14.83 -12.74
N HIS A 364 0.34 16.09 -12.42
CA HIS A 364 -0.43 16.79 -11.39
C HIS A 364 -1.87 17.04 -11.87
N LEU A 365 -2.84 16.93 -10.94
CA LEU A 365 -4.24 17.28 -11.27
C LEU A 365 -4.35 18.74 -11.69
N GLY A 366 -5.10 18.99 -12.74
CA GLY A 366 -5.20 20.28 -13.42
C GLY A 366 -4.16 20.50 -14.52
N GLU A 367 -3.27 19.56 -14.73
CA GLU A 367 -2.28 19.53 -15.82
C GLU A 367 -2.55 18.34 -16.75
N SER A 368 -1.84 18.28 -17.88
CA SER A 368 -1.89 17.16 -18.80
C SER A 368 -0.48 16.72 -19.20
N ALA A 369 -0.27 15.42 -19.36
CA ALA A 369 0.93 14.82 -19.90
C ALA A 369 0.60 14.14 -21.22
N SER A 370 1.19 14.63 -22.33
CA SER A 370 1.03 14.02 -23.64
C SER A 370 1.94 12.81 -23.83
N PHE A 371 1.70 12.02 -24.87
CA PHE A 371 2.69 11.06 -25.35
C PHE A 371 4.00 11.77 -25.68
N ASP A 372 5.12 11.20 -25.23
CA ASP A 372 6.47 11.73 -25.43
C ASP A 372 7.49 10.62 -25.78
#